data_1a9f6623a326034b57d257d27e344348
#
_entry.id   1a9f6623a326034b57d257d27e344348
#
_cell.length_a   1.000
_cell.length_b   1.000
_cell.length_c   1.000
_cell.angle_alpha   90.00
_cell.angle_beta   90.00
_cell.angle_gamma   90.00
#
_symmetry.space_group_name_H-M   'P 1'
#
loop_
_entity.id
_entity.type
_entity.pdbx_description
1 polymer ?
#
loop_
_entity_poly.entity_id
_entity_poly.type
_entity_poly.pdbx_seq_one_letter_code
_entity_poly.pdbx_strand_id
1 'polypeptide(L)'
;PGRFSDFVGPAADEEQVRDICASADHYLYERTIGGYRLNTDFHEEKFDLGRMFGFAYGEKENGAVFSHMTVMYANALYQRGFARQGAKALDTLLDTAMNLPVSRMYPGLPEYFNNDGRGLYPYLTGAASWYMLTMICWVYGVRGELGDLLIAPALQAEQFGEKGEVSLSLPFADRRLHITLRNPAHKPQGEYRVIRASLDGAELPLTNGRLLITQAVLNALPEDMLHHIDVTLA
;
A
#
# COMPACT_ATOMS: atom_id res chain seq x y z
N PRO A 1 -23.46 2.19 -9.33
CA PRO A 1 -22.58 3.25 -8.93
C PRO A 1 -21.16 2.81 -9.26
N GLY A 2 -20.60 3.38 -10.34
CA GLY A 2 -19.31 3.00 -10.90
C GLY A 2 -18.17 3.28 -9.90
N ARG A 3 -17.13 2.48 -9.97
CA ARG A 3 -15.86 2.74 -9.27
C ARG A 3 -15.24 4.00 -9.88
N PHE A 4 -14.45 4.76 -9.12
CA PHE A 4 -13.67 5.89 -9.68
C PHE A 4 -12.81 5.43 -10.87
N SER A 5 -12.39 4.14 -10.89
CA SER A 5 -11.76 3.46 -12.03
C SER A 5 -12.63 3.39 -13.27
N ASP A 6 -13.95 3.53 -13.16
CA ASP A 6 -14.88 3.47 -14.30
C ASP A 6 -15.00 4.82 -15.01
N PHE A 7 -14.55 5.90 -14.34
CA PHE A 7 -14.50 7.25 -14.91
C PHE A 7 -13.17 7.60 -15.58
N VAL A 8 -12.09 6.95 -15.16
CA VAL A 8 -10.79 7.00 -15.80
C VAL A 8 -10.53 5.59 -16.31
N GLY A 9 -10.78 5.33 -17.55
CA GLY A 9 -10.48 4.04 -18.16
C GLY A 9 -9.05 3.64 -17.78
N PRO A 10 -8.81 2.38 -17.38
CA PRO A 10 -7.48 1.96 -16.96
C PRO A 10 -6.53 2.15 -18.16
N ALA A 11 -5.41 2.83 -17.91
CA ALA A 11 -4.36 2.99 -18.92
C ALA A 11 -3.79 1.63 -19.40
N ALA A 12 -4.00 0.56 -18.62
CA ALA A 12 -3.64 -0.81 -18.94
C ALA A 12 -4.78 -1.76 -18.53
N ASP A 13 -5.06 -2.79 -19.32
CA ASP A 13 -5.95 -3.89 -18.95
C ASP A 13 -5.27 -4.86 -17.97
N GLU A 14 -5.99 -5.91 -17.51
CA GLU A 14 -5.44 -6.84 -16.53
C GLU A 14 -4.28 -7.69 -17.08
N GLU A 15 -4.29 -8.05 -18.36
CA GLU A 15 -3.23 -8.81 -18.99
C GLU A 15 -1.95 -7.96 -19.06
N GLN A 16 -2.09 -6.73 -19.51
CA GLN A 16 -0.99 -5.76 -19.52
C GLN A 16 -0.41 -5.51 -18.10
N VAL A 17 -1.24 -5.45 -17.05
CA VAL A 17 -0.74 -5.32 -15.68
C VAL A 17 0.03 -6.56 -15.25
N ARG A 18 -0.41 -7.79 -15.62
CA ARG A 18 0.34 -9.02 -15.36
C ARG A 18 1.70 -9.00 -16.05
N ASP A 19 1.74 -8.57 -17.30
CA ASP A 19 2.98 -8.46 -18.09
C ASP A 19 3.92 -7.41 -17.52
N ILE A 20 3.39 -6.28 -17.04
CA ILE A 20 4.17 -5.25 -16.34
C ILE A 20 4.77 -5.85 -15.05
N CYS A 21 3.99 -6.57 -14.25
CA CYS A 21 4.49 -7.22 -13.04
C CYS A 21 5.59 -8.24 -13.35
N ALA A 22 5.38 -9.09 -14.36
CA ALA A 22 6.36 -10.08 -14.77
C ALA A 22 7.67 -9.43 -15.26
N SER A 23 7.55 -8.38 -16.07
CA SER A 23 8.69 -7.63 -16.58
C SER A 23 9.43 -6.89 -15.45
N ALA A 24 8.71 -6.24 -14.55
CA ALA A 24 9.30 -5.57 -13.40
C ALA A 24 10.04 -6.55 -12.49
N ASP A 25 9.45 -7.72 -12.23
CA ASP A 25 10.08 -8.78 -11.43
C ASP A 25 11.33 -9.35 -12.09
N HIS A 26 11.32 -9.46 -13.42
CA HIS A 26 12.44 -10.04 -14.17
C HIS A 26 13.62 -9.07 -14.35
N TYR A 27 13.33 -7.81 -14.64
CA TYR A 27 14.37 -6.86 -15.05
C TYR A 27 14.77 -5.86 -13.96
N LEU A 28 13.87 -5.54 -13.02
CA LEU A 28 14.06 -4.42 -12.10
C LEU A 28 14.13 -4.82 -10.63
N TYR A 29 13.65 -6.02 -10.28
CA TYR A 29 13.53 -6.42 -8.88
C TYR A 29 14.86 -6.83 -8.25
N GLU A 30 15.21 -6.15 -7.15
CA GLU A 30 16.42 -6.41 -6.35
C GLU A 30 16.08 -6.44 -4.87
N ARG A 31 15.90 -7.63 -4.33
CA ARG A 31 15.46 -7.82 -2.94
C ARG A 31 16.35 -7.15 -1.90
N THR A 32 17.67 -7.17 -2.12
CA THR A 32 18.66 -6.74 -1.12
C THR A 32 18.87 -5.23 -1.06
N ILE A 33 18.29 -4.49 -1.99
CA ILE A 33 18.47 -3.04 -2.11
C ILE A 33 17.17 -2.24 -2.13
N GLY A 34 16.06 -2.82 -1.66
CA GLY A 34 14.80 -2.11 -1.48
C GLY A 34 13.69 -2.44 -2.48
N GLY A 35 13.93 -3.31 -3.45
CA GLY A 35 12.91 -3.81 -4.36
C GLY A 35 13.12 -3.43 -5.82
N TYR A 36 12.40 -2.45 -6.35
CA TYR A 36 12.35 -2.19 -7.80
C TYR A 36 13.23 -1.00 -8.21
N ARG A 37 14.20 -1.26 -9.08
CA ARG A 37 15.02 -0.22 -9.72
C ARG A 37 14.18 0.61 -10.70
N LEU A 38 14.59 1.85 -10.94
CA LEU A 38 13.92 2.72 -11.94
C LEU A 38 14.15 2.24 -13.37
N ASN A 39 15.33 1.73 -13.66
CA ASN A 39 15.72 1.23 -14.99
C ASN A 39 16.81 0.17 -14.87
N THR A 40 17.02 -0.59 -15.93
CA THR A 40 18.18 -1.47 -16.11
C THR A 40 19.43 -0.66 -16.48
N ASP A 41 20.62 -1.24 -16.26
CA ASP A 41 21.87 -0.65 -16.73
C ASP A 41 21.90 -0.65 -18.26
N PHE A 42 22.20 0.50 -18.85
CA PHE A 42 22.37 0.65 -20.30
C PHE A 42 23.77 0.26 -20.77
N HIS A 43 24.71 0.06 -19.86
CA HIS A 43 26.12 -0.25 -20.12
C HIS A 43 26.84 0.77 -21.04
N GLU A 44 26.26 1.96 -21.18
CA GLU A 44 26.82 3.06 -21.97
C GLU A 44 26.34 4.41 -21.42
N GLU A 45 27.10 5.44 -21.62
CA GLU A 45 26.71 6.81 -21.29
C GLU A 45 25.86 7.41 -22.42
N LYS A 46 24.70 7.95 -22.06
CA LYS A 46 23.71 8.52 -22.99
C LYS A 46 23.40 9.98 -22.63
N PHE A 47 24.40 10.84 -22.72
CA PHE A 47 24.29 12.25 -22.31
C PHE A 47 23.19 13.04 -23.05
N ASP A 48 22.74 12.55 -24.19
CA ASP A 48 21.63 13.09 -24.98
C ASP A 48 20.27 12.80 -24.37
N LEU A 49 20.15 11.83 -23.43
CA LEU A 49 18.90 11.46 -22.79
C LEU A 49 18.61 12.24 -21.51
N GLY A 50 19.40 13.26 -21.19
CA GLY A 50 19.13 14.20 -20.12
C GLY A 50 19.74 13.84 -18.78
N ARG A 51 19.20 14.44 -17.70
CA ARG A 51 19.77 14.47 -16.35
C ARG A 51 20.08 13.09 -15.76
N MET A 52 19.26 12.07 -16.07
CA MET A 52 19.44 10.72 -15.54
C MET A 52 20.87 10.22 -15.69
N PHE A 53 21.49 10.47 -16.84
CA PHE A 53 22.86 10.03 -17.15
C PHE A 53 23.97 10.90 -16.54
N GLY A 54 23.61 11.93 -15.77
CA GLY A 54 24.55 12.64 -14.91
C GLY A 54 24.90 11.89 -13.62
N PHE A 55 24.25 10.73 -13.37
CA PHE A 55 24.49 9.88 -12.21
C PHE A 55 25.03 8.52 -12.65
N ALA A 56 25.93 7.94 -11.84
CA ALA A 56 26.35 6.56 -12.01
C ALA A 56 25.15 5.62 -11.84
N TYR A 57 25.19 4.46 -12.51
CA TYR A 57 24.12 3.46 -12.36
C TYR A 57 23.98 2.98 -10.90
N GLY A 58 22.76 2.98 -10.42
CA GLY A 58 22.39 2.69 -9.03
C GLY A 58 22.31 3.94 -8.13
N GLU A 59 22.53 5.12 -8.68
CA GLU A 59 22.42 6.39 -7.97
C GLU A 59 21.29 7.25 -8.56
N LYS A 60 20.49 7.86 -7.67
CA LYS A 60 19.41 8.77 -8.06
C LYS A 60 18.50 8.16 -9.15
N GLU A 61 18.21 8.96 -10.19
CA GLU A 61 17.32 8.56 -11.28
C GLU A 61 17.90 7.49 -12.20
N ASN A 62 19.19 7.17 -12.09
CA ASN A 62 19.83 6.14 -12.93
C ASN A 62 19.93 4.80 -12.20
N GLY A 63 18.85 4.04 -12.20
CA GLY A 63 18.82 2.67 -11.71
C GLY A 63 18.81 2.48 -10.19
N ALA A 64 18.72 3.54 -9.38
CA ALA A 64 18.49 3.39 -7.95
C ALA A 64 17.09 2.79 -7.67
N VAL A 65 16.92 2.19 -6.49
CA VAL A 65 15.58 1.86 -5.99
C VAL A 65 15.00 3.12 -5.35
N PHE A 66 14.16 3.82 -6.08
CA PHE A 66 13.53 5.05 -5.63
C PHE A 66 12.28 4.73 -4.80
N SER A 67 12.34 4.99 -3.49
CA SER A 67 11.30 4.56 -2.54
C SER A 67 9.92 5.09 -2.90
N HIS A 68 9.82 6.36 -3.29
CA HIS A 68 8.52 6.94 -3.68
C HIS A 68 7.92 6.22 -4.90
N MET A 69 8.74 5.93 -5.93
CA MET A 69 8.26 5.22 -7.12
C MET A 69 7.84 3.79 -6.81
N THR A 70 8.61 3.09 -5.96
CA THR A 70 8.24 1.74 -5.48
C THR A 70 6.90 1.75 -4.76
N VAL A 71 6.66 2.73 -3.89
CA VAL A 71 5.37 2.86 -3.19
C VAL A 71 4.23 3.22 -4.15
N MET A 72 4.46 4.11 -5.12
CA MET A 72 3.45 4.43 -6.15
C MET A 72 3.10 3.21 -7.00
N TYR A 73 4.08 2.39 -7.35
CA TYR A 73 3.86 1.12 -8.05
C TYR A 73 3.00 0.17 -7.20
N ALA A 74 3.37 -0.04 -5.93
CA ALA A 74 2.58 -0.86 -5.01
C ALA A 74 1.15 -0.34 -4.84
N ASN A 75 0.98 0.97 -4.69
CA ASN A 75 -0.33 1.62 -4.58
C ASN A 75 -1.20 1.34 -5.81
N ALA A 76 -0.64 1.52 -7.01
CA ALA A 76 -1.34 1.23 -8.27
C ALA A 76 -1.75 -0.25 -8.36
N LEU A 77 -0.89 -1.18 -7.95
CA LEU A 77 -1.18 -2.61 -7.92
C LEU A 77 -2.34 -2.94 -6.98
N TYR A 78 -2.36 -2.39 -5.77
CA TYR A 78 -3.49 -2.56 -4.85
C TYR A 78 -4.79 -2.01 -5.42
N GLN A 79 -4.77 -0.83 -6.06
CA GLN A 79 -5.95 -0.26 -6.73
C GLN A 79 -6.51 -1.17 -7.83
N ARG A 80 -5.65 -1.92 -8.48
CA ARG A 80 -5.98 -2.85 -9.56
C ARG A 80 -6.29 -4.27 -9.08
N GLY A 81 -6.25 -4.54 -7.76
CA GLY A 81 -6.51 -5.85 -7.18
C GLY A 81 -5.32 -6.82 -7.21
N PHE A 82 -4.13 -6.35 -7.60
CA PHE A 82 -2.87 -7.11 -7.58
C PHE A 82 -2.18 -6.98 -6.22
N ALA A 83 -2.94 -7.29 -5.15
CA ALA A 83 -2.50 -7.03 -3.78
C ALA A 83 -1.25 -7.83 -3.36
N ARG A 84 -1.06 -9.06 -3.88
CA ARG A 84 0.13 -9.87 -3.61
C ARG A 84 1.40 -9.20 -4.14
N GLN A 85 1.36 -8.68 -5.37
CA GLN A 85 2.48 -7.97 -5.98
C GLN A 85 2.72 -6.63 -5.28
N GLY A 86 1.65 -5.94 -4.90
CA GLY A 86 1.73 -4.71 -4.11
C GLY A 86 2.36 -4.94 -2.74
N ALA A 87 1.96 -6.01 -2.02
CA ALA A 87 2.55 -6.41 -0.75
C ALA A 87 4.05 -6.69 -0.89
N LYS A 88 4.45 -7.50 -1.90
CA LYS A 88 5.86 -7.78 -2.19
C LYS A 88 6.70 -6.50 -2.33
N ALA A 89 6.17 -5.49 -3.04
CA ALA A 89 6.88 -4.23 -3.23
C ALA A 89 7.03 -3.44 -1.92
N LEU A 90 5.97 -3.34 -1.13
CA LEU A 90 6.00 -2.64 0.16
C LEU A 90 6.89 -3.35 1.19
N ASP A 91 6.77 -4.68 1.29
CA ASP A 91 7.52 -5.49 2.26
C ASP A 91 9.01 -5.44 1.95
N THR A 92 9.42 -5.59 0.68
CA THR A 92 10.83 -5.52 0.31
C THR A 92 11.45 -4.16 0.61
N LEU A 93 10.70 -3.08 0.35
CA LEU A 93 11.14 -1.73 0.66
C LEU A 93 11.33 -1.53 2.18
N LEU A 94 10.35 -1.99 2.97
CA LEU A 94 10.39 -1.88 4.43
C LEU A 94 11.50 -2.75 5.03
N ASP A 95 11.61 -4.00 4.60
CA ASP A 95 12.65 -4.93 5.07
C ASP A 95 14.05 -4.36 4.86
N THR A 96 14.29 -3.76 3.69
CA THR A 96 15.58 -3.13 3.40
C THR A 96 15.79 -1.90 4.26
N ALA A 97 14.78 -1.04 4.43
CA ALA A 97 14.88 0.13 5.30
C ALA A 97 15.17 -0.27 6.75
N MET A 98 14.52 -1.31 7.26
CA MET A 98 14.66 -1.80 8.63
C MET A 98 15.92 -2.63 8.85
N ASN A 99 16.63 -3.04 7.81
CA ASN A 99 17.95 -3.64 7.90
C ASN A 99 19.02 -2.55 8.19
N LEU A 100 19.01 -2.03 9.41
CA LEU A 100 19.80 -0.87 9.82
C LEU A 100 21.33 -1.00 9.56
N PRO A 101 21.96 -2.18 9.71
CA PRO A 101 23.37 -2.35 9.37
C PRO A 101 23.69 -2.05 7.91
N VAL A 102 22.77 -2.30 6.99
CA VAL A 102 22.93 -2.11 5.54
C VAL A 102 22.39 -0.75 5.12
N SER A 103 21.11 -0.50 5.41
CA SER A 103 20.42 0.73 4.99
C SER A 103 20.99 1.99 5.62
N ARG A 104 21.47 1.87 6.87
CA ARG A 104 21.90 2.97 7.72
C ARG A 104 20.83 4.06 7.88
N MET A 105 19.57 3.63 7.77
CA MET A 105 18.41 4.49 7.93
C MET A 105 17.83 4.31 9.33
N TYR A 106 17.56 5.41 10.01
CA TYR A 106 16.81 5.42 11.26
C TYR A 106 16.42 6.85 11.65
N PRO A 107 15.13 7.11 11.92
CA PRO A 107 13.97 6.30 11.53
C PRO A 107 13.51 6.66 10.11
N GLY A 108 12.87 5.73 9.41
CA GLY A 108 12.05 6.01 8.24
C GLY A 108 12.56 5.47 6.90
N LEU A 109 11.88 5.86 5.84
CA LEU A 109 12.21 5.47 4.48
C LEU A 109 13.10 6.54 3.82
N PRO A 110 14.18 6.14 3.12
CA PRO A 110 15.01 7.08 2.38
C PRO A 110 14.31 7.54 1.10
N GLU A 111 14.88 8.54 0.43
CA GLU A 111 14.47 8.88 -0.93
C GLU A 111 14.75 7.71 -1.88
N TYR A 112 15.95 7.10 -1.78
CA TYR A 112 16.32 5.92 -2.56
C TYR A 112 17.35 5.05 -1.84
N PHE A 113 17.50 3.81 -2.32
CA PHE A 113 18.60 2.91 -1.98
C PHE A 113 19.56 2.79 -3.16
N ASN A 114 20.86 2.88 -2.90
CA ASN A 114 21.89 2.68 -3.90
C ASN A 114 22.25 1.19 -4.08
N ASN A 115 23.25 0.90 -4.90
CA ASN A 115 23.70 -0.47 -5.21
C ASN A 115 24.12 -1.30 -3.98
N ASP A 116 24.53 -0.65 -2.89
CA ASP A 116 24.92 -1.32 -1.65
C ASP A 116 23.73 -1.53 -0.70
N GLY A 117 22.53 -1.15 -1.09
CA GLY A 117 21.33 -1.13 -0.24
C GLY A 117 21.35 -0.02 0.81
N ARG A 118 22.29 0.92 0.73
CA ARG A 118 22.34 2.07 1.62
C ARG A 118 21.26 3.06 1.25
N GLY A 119 20.48 3.48 2.25
CA GLY A 119 19.51 4.55 2.13
C GLY A 119 20.16 5.91 2.08
N LEU A 120 19.68 6.76 1.19
CA LEU A 120 20.17 8.11 0.96
C LEU A 120 19.03 9.11 1.03
N TYR A 121 19.34 10.32 1.53
CA TYR A 121 18.35 11.38 1.77
C TYR A 121 17.23 10.96 2.74
N PRO A 122 17.53 10.89 4.06
CA PRO A 122 16.61 10.39 5.10
C PRO A 122 15.59 11.44 5.58
N TYR A 123 15.45 12.54 4.92
CA TYR A 123 14.54 13.61 5.28
C TYR A 123 13.28 13.60 4.39
N LEU A 124 12.40 14.53 4.61
CA LEU A 124 11.06 14.63 4.02
C LEU A 124 11.04 14.26 2.52
N THR A 125 10.62 13.04 2.24
CA THR A 125 10.31 12.55 0.88
C THR A 125 8.84 12.14 0.82
N GLY A 126 8.28 12.05 -0.38
CA GLY A 126 6.94 11.50 -0.57
C GLY A 126 6.81 10.02 -0.18
N ALA A 127 7.92 9.29 -0.02
CA ALA A 127 7.92 7.85 0.20
C ALA A 127 7.16 7.44 1.46
N ALA A 128 7.46 8.04 2.62
CA ALA A 128 6.85 7.65 3.89
C ALA A 128 5.36 8.00 3.94
N SER A 129 4.95 9.18 3.47
CA SER A 129 3.54 9.58 3.44
C SER A 129 2.72 8.73 2.48
N TRP A 130 3.26 8.41 1.31
CA TRP A 130 2.60 7.51 0.37
C TRP A 130 2.55 6.07 0.87
N TYR A 131 3.58 5.62 1.60
CA TYR A 131 3.55 4.31 2.26
C TYR A 131 2.39 4.24 3.25
N MET A 132 2.27 5.22 4.15
CA MET A 132 1.17 5.29 5.12
C MET A 132 -0.20 5.37 4.43
N LEU A 133 -0.34 6.22 3.40
CA LEU A 133 -1.57 6.30 2.60
C LEU A 133 -1.92 4.96 1.97
N THR A 134 -0.94 4.27 1.38
CA THR A 134 -1.17 2.95 0.76
C THR A 134 -1.59 1.92 1.80
N MET A 135 -0.93 1.89 2.95
CA MET A 135 -1.30 1.00 4.05
C MET A 135 -2.75 1.25 4.50
N ILE A 136 -3.10 2.49 4.84
CA ILE A 136 -4.43 2.81 5.36
C ILE A 136 -5.51 2.61 4.30
N CYS A 137 -5.34 3.24 3.13
CA CYS A 137 -6.41 3.31 2.14
C CYS A 137 -6.58 2.03 1.32
N TRP A 138 -5.50 1.26 1.12
CA TRP A 138 -5.53 0.13 0.19
C TRP A 138 -5.23 -1.20 0.85
N VAL A 139 -4.24 -1.30 1.74
CA VAL A 139 -3.94 -2.56 2.44
C VAL A 139 -5.01 -2.85 3.50
N TYR A 140 -5.20 -1.93 4.45
CA TYR A 140 -6.31 -2.01 5.41
C TYR A 140 -7.66 -1.68 4.76
N GLY A 141 -7.64 -0.98 3.63
CA GLY A 141 -8.82 -0.67 2.85
C GLY A 141 -9.75 0.37 3.46
N VAL A 142 -9.24 1.23 4.34
CA VAL A 142 -10.01 2.24 5.06
C VAL A 142 -9.88 3.59 4.36
N ARG A 143 -10.95 4.03 3.69
CA ARG A 143 -10.91 5.28 2.91
C ARG A 143 -12.29 5.92 2.76
N GLY A 144 -12.28 7.22 2.46
CA GLY A 144 -13.51 7.96 2.10
C GLY A 144 -14.03 7.57 0.71
N GLU A 145 -15.34 7.45 0.58
CA GLU A 145 -16.04 7.29 -0.70
C GLU A 145 -17.26 8.22 -0.72
N LEU A 146 -17.14 9.40 -1.36
CA LEU A 146 -18.19 10.42 -1.47
C LEU A 146 -18.77 10.90 -0.12
N GLY A 147 -17.93 10.97 0.91
CA GLY A 147 -18.30 11.36 2.27
C GLY A 147 -18.58 10.18 3.21
N ASP A 148 -18.84 9.00 2.69
CA ASP A 148 -18.99 7.77 3.45
C ASP A 148 -17.64 7.13 3.77
N LEU A 149 -17.58 6.24 4.77
CA LEU A 149 -16.40 5.45 5.09
C LEU A 149 -16.53 4.05 4.46
N LEU A 150 -15.65 3.74 3.53
CA LEU A 150 -15.51 2.41 2.96
C LEU A 150 -14.45 1.62 3.73
N ILE A 151 -14.76 0.37 4.10
CA ILE A 151 -13.80 -0.62 4.61
C ILE A 151 -13.78 -1.82 3.67
N ALA A 152 -12.68 -1.98 2.94
CA ALA A 152 -12.48 -3.01 1.93
C ALA A 152 -11.02 -3.51 1.99
N PRO A 153 -10.66 -4.34 2.98
CA PRO A 153 -9.28 -4.79 3.20
C PRO A 153 -8.74 -5.63 2.04
N ALA A 154 -7.44 -5.49 1.78
CA ALA A 154 -6.71 -6.26 0.78
C ALA A 154 -5.43 -6.88 1.36
N LEU A 155 -5.48 -7.27 2.63
CA LEU A 155 -4.39 -7.91 3.37
C LEU A 155 -4.12 -9.32 2.86
N GLN A 156 -2.84 -9.71 2.82
CA GLN A 156 -2.44 -11.10 2.63
C GLN A 156 -2.56 -11.86 3.96
N ALA A 157 -2.60 -13.19 3.89
CA ALA A 157 -2.75 -14.03 5.08
C ALA A 157 -1.68 -13.73 6.15
N GLU A 158 -0.45 -13.50 5.71
CA GLU A 158 0.72 -13.24 6.56
C GLU A 158 0.66 -11.89 7.29
N GLN A 159 -0.16 -10.96 6.79
CA GLN A 159 -0.33 -9.63 7.37
C GLN A 159 -1.35 -9.60 8.52
N PHE A 160 -2.11 -10.68 8.71
CA PHE A 160 -2.88 -10.91 9.93
C PHE A 160 -1.98 -11.57 10.97
N GLY A 161 -1.98 -11.09 12.21
CA GLY A 161 -1.21 -11.71 13.29
C GLY A 161 -1.60 -13.19 13.52
N GLU A 162 -0.89 -13.88 14.42
CA GLU A 162 -1.12 -15.31 14.72
C GLU A 162 -2.59 -15.66 15.04
N LYS A 163 -3.34 -14.71 15.59
CA LYS A 163 -4.76 -14.87 15.88
C LYS A 163 -5.68 -14.62 14.70
N GLY A 164 -5.14 -14.35 13.50
CA GLY A 164 -5.91 -13.94 12.34
C GLY A 164 -6.56 -12.57 12.52
N GLU A 165 -5.93 -11.68 13.27
CA GLU A 165 -6.49 -10.38 13.62
C GLU A 165 -5.46 -9.26 13.44
N VAL A 166 -5.93 -8.12 12.95
CA VAL A 166 -5.14 -6.89 12.86
C VAL A 166 -6.05 -5.70 13.11
N SER A 167 -5.51 -4.64 13.70
CA SER A 167 -6.28 -3.43 13.99
C SER A 167 -5.51 -2.16 13.63
N LEU A 168 -6.25 -1.08 13.43
CA LEU A 168 -5.73 0.27 13.29
C LEU A 168 -6.64 1.28 13.97
N SER A 169 -6.05 2.38 14.41
CA SER A 169 -6.79 3.52 14.94
C SER A 169 -6.49 4.75 14.11
N LEU A 170 -7.52 5.48 13.70
CA LEU A 170 -7.39 6.69 12.90
C LEU A 170 -8.57 7.65 13.15
N PRO A 171 -8.38 8.95 12.92
CA PRO A 171 -9.50 9.88 12.83
C PRO A 171 -10.17 9.78 11.45
N PHE A 172 -11.50 9.86 11.42
CA PHE A 172 -12.28 10.00 10.20
C PHE A 172 -13.55 10.80 10.48
N ALA A 173 -13.83 11.84 9.68
CA ALA A 173 -14.98 12.74 9.84
C ALA A 173 -15.17 13.22 11.30
N ASP A 174 -14.08 13.73 11.91
CA ASP A 174 -14.00 14.22 13.29
C ASP A 174 -14.33 13.15 14.37
N ARG A 175 -14.31 11.88 14.02
CA ARG A 175 -14.50 10.74 14.93
C ARG A 175 -13.20 9.97 15.09
N ARG A 176 -12.93 9.47 16.29
CA ARG A 176 -11.82 8.56 16.56
C ARG A 176 -12.30 7.13 16.40
N LEU A 177 -11.74 6.40 15.44
CA LEU A 177 -12.13 5.05 15.10
C LEU A 177 -11.03 4.07 15.47
N HIS A 178 -11.41 2.92 16.04
CA HIS A 178 -10.58 1.74 16.18
C HIS A 178 -11.21 0.62 15.38
N ILE A 179 -10.53 0.18 14.33
CA ILE A 179 -11.04 -0.82 13.40
C ILE A 179 -10.27 -2.12 13.60
N THR A 180 -10.98 -3.21 13.85
CA THR A 180 -10.43 -4.55 13.98
C THR A 180 -10.90 -5.41 12.81
N LEU A 181 -9.96 -5.97 12.07
CA LEU A 181 -10.20 -6.89 10.97
C LEU A 181 -9.86 -8.31 11.41
N ARG A 182 -10.83 -9.22 11.35
CA ARG A 182 -10.66 -10.63 11.74
C ARG A 182 -10.78 -11.54 10.54
N ASN A 183 -9.76 -12.33 10.31
CA ASN A 183 -9.65 -13.36 9.28
C ASN A 183 -9.28 -14.71 9.93
N PRO A 184 -10.21 -15.35 10.65
CA PRO A 184 -9.91 -16.53 11.45
C PRO A 184 -9.45 -17.74 10.62
N ALA A 185 -9.76 -17.75 9.34
CA ALA A 185 -9.36 -18.80 8.41
C ALA A 185 -8.01 -18.53 7.72
N HIS A 186 -7.35 -17.39 8.02
CA HIS A 186 -6.08 -16.97 7.41
C HIS A 186 -6.08 -17.04 5.88
N LYS A 187 -7.20 -16.68 5.25
CA LYS A 187 -7.30 -16.65 3.79
C LYS A 187 -6.51 -15.48 3.22
N PRO A 188 -5.86 -15.65 2.06
CA PRO A 188 -5.22 -14.53 1.37
C PRO A 188 -6.27 -13.61 0.72
N GLN A 189 -5.83 -12.40 0.35
CA GLN A 189 -6.66 -11.48 -0.42
C GLN A 189 -7.17 -12.15 -1.72
N GLY A 190 -8.46 -11.94 -2.01
CA GLY A 190 -9.17 -12.57 -3.14
C GLY A 190 -9.93 -13.84 -2.76
N GLU A 191 -9.60 -14.49 -1.64
CA GLU A 191 -10.28 -15.67 -1.11
C GLU A 191 -11.20 -15.37 0.08
N TYR A 192 -11.19 -14.15 0.58
CA TYR A 192 -12.12 -13.68 1.61
C TYR A 192 -12.94 -12.48 1.15
N ARG A 193 -14.04 -12.27 1.86
CA ARG A 193 -14.88 -11.07 1.75
C ARG A 193 -15.38 -10.67 3.13
N VAL A 194 -15.85 -9.45 3.27
CA VAL A 194 -16.55 -9.03 4.51
C VAL A 194 -17.87 -9.78 4.62
N ILE A 195 -18.05 -10.51 5.71
CA ILE A 195 -19.27 -11.29 6.00
C ILE A 195 -20.08 -10.71 7.14
N ARG A 196 -19.45 -9.97 8.05
CA ARG A 196 -20.11 -9.33 9.19
C ARG A 196 -19.33 -8.08 9.60
N ALA A 197 -20.06 -7.07 10.05
CA ALA A 197 -19.50 -5.89 10.67
C ALA A 197 -20.39 -5.33 11.77
N SER A 198 -19.77 -4.67 12.76
CA SER A 198 -20.49 -3.95 13.81
C SER A 198 -19.76 -2.64 14.14
N LEU A 199 -20.53 -1.65 14.62
CA LEU A 199 -20.06 -0.38 15.16
C LEU A 199 -20.55 -0.27 16.60
N ASP A 200 -19.65 -0.18 17.56
CA ASP A 200 -19.94 -0.14 19.00
C ASP A 200 -20.89 -1.27 19.45
N GLY A 201 -20.72 -2.45 18.86
CA GLY A 201 -21.54 -3.63 19.10
C GLY A 201 -22.86 -3.71 18.31
N ALA A 202 -23.28 -2.63 17.65
CA ALA A 202 -24.46 -2.64 16.78
C ALA A 202 -24.10 -3.16 15.38
N GLU A 203 -24.85 -4.12 14.86
CA GLU A 203 -24.60 -4.71 13.55
C GLU A 203 -24.77 -3.70 12.40
N LEU A 204 -23.83 -3.69 11.47
CA LEU A 204 -23.85 -2.84 10.28
C LEU A 204 -24.30 -3.63 9.04
N PRO A 205 -25.13 -3.04 8.18
CA PRO A 205 -25.52 -3.66 6.92
C PRO A 205 -24.33 -3.69 5.95
N LEU A 206 -24.24 -4.77 5.19
CA LEU A 206 -23.31 -4.90 4.08
C LEU A 206 -24.01 -4.60 2.75
N THR A 207 -23.41 -3.77 1.92
CA THR A 207 -23.92 -3.45 0.59
C THR A 207 -23.07 -4.16 -0.47
N ASN A 208 -23.62 -5.17 -1.14
CA ASN A 208 -22.94 -5.97 -2.15
C ASN A 208 -21.58 -6.57 -1.65
N GLY A 209 -21.55 -7.05 -0.41
CA GLY A 209 -20.34 -7.62 0.21
C GLY A 209 -19.27 -6.57 0.58
N ARG A 210 -19.62 -5.27 0.56
CA ARG A 210 -18.77 -4.16 0.98
C ARG A 210 -19.32 -3.55 2.26
N LEU A 211 -18.42 -3.14 3.15
CA LEU A 211 -18.80 -2.34 4.31
C LEU A 211 -18.69 -0.86 3.97
N LEU A 212 -19.84 -0.20 3.85
CA LEU A 212 -19.93 1.23 3.65
C LEU A 212 -20.73 1.85 4.82
N ILE A 213 -20.05 2.67 5.61
CA ILE A 213 -20.68 3.39 6.74
C ILE A 213 -20.97 4.80 6.25
N THR A 214 -22.27 5.13 6.20
CA THR A 214 -22.69 6.42 5.63
C THR A 214 -22.29 7.60 6.50
N GLN A 215 -22.10 8.75 5.87
CA GLN A 215 -21.83 10.02 6.55
C GLN A 215 -22.88 10.32 7.63
N ALA A 216 -24.15 9.97 7.39
CA ALA A 216 -25.23 10.17 8.36
C ALA A 216 -25.00 9.36 9.65
N VAL A 217 -24.54 8.10 9.52
CA VAL A 217 -24.19 7.25 10.68
C VAL A 217 -22.98 7.84 11.41
N LEU A 218 -21.94 8.23 10.70
CA LEU A 218 -20.73 8.83 11.28
C LEU A 218 -21.05 10.13 12.04
N ASN A 219 -21.85 11.00 11.45
CA ASN A 219 -22.23 12.28 12.06
C ASN A 219 -23.10 12.10 13.32
N ALA A 220 -23.82 10.98 13.45
CA ALA A 220 -24.62 10.68 14.64
C ALA A 220 -23.77 10.17 15.81
N LEU A 221 -22.50 9.81 15.61
CA LEU A 221 -21.62 9.36 16.67
C LEU A 221 -21.12 10.52 17.53
N PRO A 222 -20.98 10.35 18.86
CA PRO A 222 -20.30 11.30 19.74
C PRO A 222 -18.86 11.58 19.29
N GLU A 223 -18.39 12.84 19.44
CA GLU A 223 -17.04 13.22 18.98
C GLU A 223 -15.92 12.91 19.98
N ASP A 224 -16.26 12.83 21.25
CA ASP A 224 -15.34 12.79 22.39
C ASP A 224 -14.93 11.38 22.83
N MET A 225 -15.45 10.34 22.16
CA MET A 225 -15.14 8.95 22.48
C MET A 225 -14.47 8.20 21.33
N LEU A 226 -13.90 7.04 21.63
CA LEU A 226 -13.35 6.11 20.66
C LEU A 226 -14.45 5.14 20.23
N HIS A 227 -14.70 5.03 18.93
CA HIS A 227 -15.68 4.11 18.36
C HIS A 227 -14.99 2.86 17.84
N HIS A 228 -15.59 1.70 18.10
CA HIS A 228 -15.06 0.41 17.72
C HIS A 228 -15.80 -0.16 16.52
N ILE A 229 -15.08 -0.45 15.46
CA ILE A 229 -15.61 -1.12 14.27
C ILE A 229 -14.96 -2.50 14.19
N ASP A 230 -15.78 -3.55 14.32
CA ASP A 230 -15.35 -4.93 14.18
C ASP A 230 -15.79 -5.48 12.84
N VAL A 231 -14.84 -6.05 12.06
CA VAL A 231 -15.08 -6.59 10.72
C VAL A 231 -14.61 -8.03 10.67
N THR A 232 -15.49 -8.95 10.29
CA THR A 232 -15.17 -10.37 10.11
C THR A 232 -15.11 -10.71 8.62
N LEU A 233 -14.02 -11.39 8.24
CA LEU A 233 -13.72 -11.86 6.89
C LEU A 233 -13.86 -13.39 6.83
N ALA A 234 -14.42 -13.91 5.72
CA ALA A 234 -14.48 -15.35 5.46
C ALA A 234 -14.54 -15.66 3.95
#